data_09b899bb6184ed5eee20efa74bfe90b3
#
_entry.id   09b899bb6184ed5eee20efa74bfe90b3
#
_cell.length_a   1.000
_cell.length_b   1.000
_cell.length_c   1.000
_cell.angle_alpha   90.00
_cell.angle_beta   90.00
_cell.angle_gamma   90.00
#
_symmetry.space_group_name_H-M   'P 1'
#
loop_
_entity.id
_entity.type
_entity.pdbx_description
1 polymer ?
#
loop_
_entity_poly.entity_id
_entity_poly.type
_entity_poly.pdbx_seq_one_letter_code
_entity_poly.pdbx_strand_id
1 'polypeptide(L)'
;LNRKPEEVVRQALLVKLEKEYGFPSSCLVVEKKLSLFPHIKKEKVPDRRCDIVAFANDIHEEHAVYPLLLIECKHTHLTQDVVEQVVGYNYYMGAYFIALANLNSFLLGWQEEKQGLYQWQEGLISYNELVAFAKKYRKSVVV
;
A
#
# COMPACT_ATOMS: atom_id res chain seq x y z
N LEU A 1 -2.76 28.48 -6.17
CA LEU A 1 -2.09 27.44 -6.87
C LEU A 1 -2.88 26.17 -6.85
N ASN A 2 -3.25 25.74 -8.03
CA ASN A 2 -4.20 24.64 -8.22
C ASN A 2 -3.54 23.28 -7.99
N ARG A 3 -3.65 22.76 -6.78
CA ARG A 3 -3.28 21.38 -6.52
C ARG A 3 -4.35 20.48 -7.13
N LYS A 4 -3.91 19.40 -7.75
CA LYS A 4 -4.83 18.37 -8.20
C LYS A 4 -5.59 17.82 -7.01
N PRO A 5 -6.89 17.51 -7.13
CA PRO A 5 -7.67 17.02 -6.00
C PRO A 5 -7.09 15.77 -5.32
N GLU A 6 -6.52 14.85 -6.09
CA GLU A 6 -5.89 13.65 -5.55
C GLU A 6 -4.62 13.95 -4.77
N GLU A 7 -3.91 14.99 -5.14
CA GLU A 7 -2.75 15.43 -4.37
C GLU A 7 -3.14 15.97 -3.00
N VAL A 8 -4.27 16.66 -2.91
CA VAL A 8 -4.81 17.12 -1.61
C VAL A 8 -5.09 15.92 -0.71
N VAL A 9 -5.72 14.88 -1.25
CA VAL A 9 -5.99 13.63 -0.52
C VAL A 9 -4.68 13.00 -0.04
N ARG A 10 -3.71 12.88 -0.93
CA ARG A 10 -2.41 12.27 -0.60
C ARG A 10 -1.69 13.03 0.51
N GLN A 11 -1.64 14.36 0.43
CA GLN A 11 -0.97 15.17 1.45
C GLN A 11 -1.65 15.04 2.81
N ALA A 12 -2.98 15.08 2.84
CA ALA A 12 -3.74 14.90 4.08
C ALA A 12 -3.48 13.52 4.69
N LEU A 13 -3.45 12.50 3.85
CA LEU A 13 -3.22 11.13 4.30
C LEU A 13 -1.81 10.93 4.85
N LEU A 14 -0.79 11.51 4.21
CA LEU A 14 0.59 11.42 4.69
C LEU A 14 0.73 11.95 6.12
N VAL A 15 0.08 13.07 6.41
CA VAL A 15 0.08 13.64 7.78
C VAL A 15 -0.58 12.67 8.76
N LYS A 16 -1.70 12.09 8.38
CA LYS A 16 -2.42 11.11 9.21
C LYS A 16 -1.60 9.86 9.48
N LEU A 17 -0.96 9.32 8.45
CA LEU A 17 -0.12 8.13 8.58
C LEU A 17 0.97 8.33 9.62
N GLU A 18 1.64 9.47 9.59
CA GLU A 18 2.71 9.75 10.53
C GLU A 18 2.18 10.05 11.94
N LYS A 19 1.20 10.92 12.06
CA LYS A 19 0.75 11.44 13.36
C LYS A 19 -0.23 10.53 14.09
N GLU A 20 -1.12 9.87 13.37
CA GLU A 20 -2.16 9.06 14.00
C GLU A 20 -1.85 7.57 13.98
N TYR A 21 -1.16 7.09 12.95
CA TYR A 21 -0.93 5.66 12.75
C TYR A 21 0.51 5.23 12.95
N GLY A 22 1.40 6.16 13.29
CA GLY A 22 2.76 5.85 13.68
C GLY A 22 3.69 5.40 12.55
N PHE A 23 3.37 5.71 11.30
CA PHE A 23 4.25 5.38 10.18
C PHE A 23 5.50 6.27 10.23
N PRO A 24 6.71 5.68 10.27
CA PRO A 24 7.92 6.48 10.16
C PRO A 24 7.98 7.18 8.81
N SER A 25 8.31 8.47 8.79
CA SER A 25 8.41 9.21 7.52
C SER A 25 9.43 8.58 6.57
N SER A 26 10.49 8.00 7.12
CA SER A 26 11.55 7.34 6.35
C SER A 26 11.10 6.10 5.60
N CYS A 27 9.97 5.51 5.97
CA CYS A 27 9.45 4.32 5.29
C CYS A 27 8.44 4.65 4.18
N LEU A 28 8.08 5.91 4.01
CA LEU A 28 7.05 6.34 3.05
C LEU A 28 7.70 6.79 1.74
N VAL A 29 7.24 6.21 0.63
CA VAL A 29 7.64 6.58 -0.73
C VAL A 29 6.41 7.10 -1.45
N VAL A 30 6.55 8.23 -2.14
CA VAL A 30 5.43 8.97 -2.74
C VAL A 30 5.66 9.16 -4.24
N GLU A 31 4.62 8.93 -5.03
CA GLU A 31 4.62 9.18 -6.48
C GLU A 31 5.78 8.54 -7.24
N LYS A 32 6.14 7.32 -6.88
CA LYS A 32 7.23 6.61 -7.56
C LYS A 32 6.68 5.64 -8.60
N LYS A 33 7.31 5.61 -9.78
CA LYS A 33 6.95 4.67 -10.85
C LYS A 33 7.20 3.23 -10.42
N LEU A 34 6.29 2.32 -10.78
CA LEU A 34 6.43 0.89 -10.52
C LEU A 34 7.77 0.34 -10.97
N SER A 35 8.22 0.75 -12.16
CA SER A 35 9.49 0.27 -12.74
C SER A 35 10.73 0.67 -11.95
N LEU A 36 10.62 1.64 -11.03
CA LEU A 36 11.76 2.14 -10.26
C LEU A 36 11.95 1.43 -8.92
N PHE A 37 11.04 0.52 -8.54
CA PHE A 37 11.18 -0.26 -7.30
C PHE A 37 12.14 -1.43 -7.55
N PRO A 38 13.20 -1.59 -6.73
CA PRO A 38 14.25 -2.59 -6.99
C PRO A 38 13.76 -4.04 -7.00
N HIS A 39 12.73 -4.36 -6.22
CA HIS A 39 12.22 -5.72 -6.11
C HIS A 39 11.29 -6.12 -7.26
N ILE A 40 10.87 -5.17 -8.08
CA ILE A 40 9.95 -5.43 -9.19
C ILE A 40 10.74 -5.84 -10.44
N LYS A 41 10.37 -6.97 -11.02
CA LYS A 41 10.91 -7.41 -12.30
C LYS A 41 10.37 -6.51 -13.40
N LYS A 42 11.28 -5.94 -14.20
CA LYS A 42 10.95 -4.82 -15.10
C LYS A 42 10.26 -5.20 -16.40
N GLU A 43 9.95 -6.46 -16.63
CA GLU A 43 9.29 -6.88 -17.86
C GLU A 43 7.80 -6.57 -17.81
N LYS A 44 7.33 -5.77 -18.77
CA LYS A 44 5.92 -5.46 -18.97
C LYS A 44 5.23 -4.82 -17.76
N VAL A 45 5.96 -3.99 -17.02
CA VAL A 45 5.41 -3.24 -15.90
C VAL A 45 4.65 -2.02 -16.44
N PRO A 46 3.42 -1.76 -15.98
CA PRO A 46 2.69 -0.57 -16.39
C PRO A 46 3.46 0.72 -16.10
N ASP A 47 3.37 1.70 -17.00
CA ASP A 47 3.97 3.00 -16.79
C ASP A 47 3.05 3.84 -15.89
N ARG A 48 3.05 3.51 -14.62
CA ARG A 48 2.20 4.12 -13.59
C ARG A 48 3.01 4.47 -12.36
N ARG A 49 2.59 5.52 -11.68
CA ARG A 49 3.15 5.92 -10.39
C ARG A 49 2.23 5.44 -9.29
N CYS A 50 2.83 4.92 -8.22
CA CYS A 50 2.11 4.61 -7.00
C CYS A 50 1.97 5.87 -6.16
N ASP A 51 0.80 6.11 -5.59
CA ASP A 51 0.58 7.31 -4.77
C ASP A 51 1.43 7.25 -3.50
N ILE A 52 1.29 6.19 -2.71
CA ILE A 52 2.04 6.00 -1.48
C ILE A 52 2.38 4.52 -1.33
N VAL A 53 3.63 4.23 -0.98
CA VAL A 53 4.06 2.89 -0.58
C VAL A 53 4.79 3.01 0.76
N ALA A 54 4.36 2.25 1.74
CA ALA A 54 5.03 2.16 3.03
C ALA A 54 5.84 0.86 3.08
N PHE A 55 7.09 0.96 3.51
CA PHE A 55 8.01 -0.16 3.63
C PHE A 55 8.20 -0.55 5.09
N ALA A 56 8.63 -1.78 5.31
CA ALA A 56 9.02 -2.23 6.64
C ALA A 56 10.21 -3.18 6.54
N ASN A 57 10.94 -3.28 7.66
CA ASN A 57 12.08 -4.18 7.76
C ASN A 57 11.61 -5.56 8.25
N ASP A 58 12.31 -6.59 7.80
CA ASP A 58 12.15 -7.97 8.32
C ASP A 58 10.75 -8.56 8.17
N ILE A 59 10.05 -8.17 7.12
CA ILE A 59 8.73 -8.73 6.81
C ILE A 59 8.76 -9.69 5.62
N HIS A 60 9.91 -9.85 4.97
CA HIS A 60 10.07 -10.71 3.80
C HIS A 60 11.36 -11.50 3.92
N GLU A 61 11.33 -12.76 3.46
CA GLU A 61 12.50 -13.65 3.59
C GLU A 61 13.69 -13.22 2.75
N GLU A 62 13.41 -12.71 1.53
CA GLU A 62 14.46 -12.42 0.56
C GLU A 62 14.88 -10.96 0.55
N HIS A 63 14.12 -10.07 1.17
CA HIS A 63 14.35 -8.64 1.14
C HIS A 63 14.36 -8.05 2.55
N ALA A 64 15.46 -7.41 2.92
CA ALA A 64 15.58 -6.76 4.23
C ALA A 64 14.54 -5.64 4.43
N VAL A 65 14.22 -4.94 3.35
CA VAL A 65 13.20 -3.89 3.31
C VAL A 65 12.20 -4.27 2.22
N TYR A 66 10.92 -4.28 2.56
CA TYR A 66 9.90 -4.77 1.64
C TYR A 66 8.60 -3.99 1.78
N PRO A 67 7.81 -3.83 0.69
CA PRO A 67 6.52 -3.11 0.77
C PRO A 67 5.55 -3.74 1.75
N LEU A 68 5.10 -2.95 2.69
CA LEU A 68 4.08 -3.33 3.67
C LEU A 68 2.69 -2.97 3.18
N LEU A 69 2.54 -1.76 2.66
CA LEU A 69 1.23 -1.18 2.31
C LEU A 69 1.34 -0.33 1.06
N LEU A 70 0.51 -0.62 0.08
CA LEU A 70 0.36 0.17 -1.14
C LEU A 70 -0.97 0.92 -1.06
N ILE A 71 -0.95 2.25 -1.17
CA ILE A 71 -2.15 3.08 -1.07
C ILE A 71 -2.40 3.84 -2.37
N GLU A 72 -3.61 3.76 -2.91
CA GLU A 72 -4.10 4.61 -3.99
C GLU A 72 -5.04 5.67 -3.43
N CYS A 73 -4.80 6.92 -3.80
CA CYS A 73 -5.59 8.06 -3.37
C CYS A 73 -6.53 8.50 -4.49
N LYS A 74 -7.78 8.73 -4.15
CA LYS A 74 -8.79 9.24 -5.08
C LYS A 74 -9.52 10.41 -4.46
N HIS A 75 -9.96 11.37 -5.29
CA HIS A 75 -10.77 12.49 -4.81
C HIS A 75 -12.27 12.21 -4.90
N THR A 76 -12.65 11.12 -5.55
CA THR A 76 -14.03 10.71 -5.79
C THR A 76 -14.39 9.50 -4.94
N HIS A 77 -15.56 8.93 -5.16
CA HIS A 77 -16.00 7.73 -4.48
C HIS A 77 -15.10 6.54 -4.83
N LEU A 78 -14.94 5.64 -3.87
CA LEU A 78 -14.16 4.42 -4.05
C LEU A 78 -15.05 3.36 -4.71
N THR A 79 -14.86 3.18 -6.01
CA THR A 79 -15.66 2.26 -6.83
C THR A 79 -14.94 0.93 -7.04
N GLN A 80 -15.68 -0.04 -7.58
CA GLN A 80 -15.11 -1.35 -7.91
C GLN A 80 -13.95 -1.22 -8.93
N ASP A 81 -14.05 -0.29 -9.88
CA ASP A 81 -12.97 -0.06 -10.85
C ASP A 81 -11.68 0.38 -10.16
N VAL A 82 -11.78 1.22 -9.14
CA VAL A 82 -10.62 1.67 -8.36
C VAL A 82 -10.04 0.52 -7.55
N VAL A 83 -10.88 -0.32 -6.99
CA VAL A 83 -10.44 -1.54 -6.29
C VAL A 83 -9.64 -2.44 -7.23
N GLU A 84 -10.14 -2.68 -8.42
CA GLU A 84 -9.46 -3.51 -9.42
C GLU A 84 -8.12 -2.90 -9.83
N GLN A 85 -8.03 -1.58 -9.90
CA GLN A 85 -6.82 -0.87 -10.24
C GLN A 85 -5.72 -1.12 -9.20
N VAL A 86 -6.02 -0.94 -7.91
CA VAL A 86 -5.00 -1.14 -6.86
C VAL A 86 -4.62 -2.60 -6.73
N VAL A 87 -5.56 -3.52 -6.89
CA VAL A 87 -5.27 -4.96 -6.92
C VAL A 87 -4.31 -5.27 -8.08
N GLY A 88 -4.56 -4.69 -9.25
CA GLY A 88 -3.70 -4.85 -10.41
C GLY A 88 -2.28 -4.31 -10.18
N TYR A 89 -2.14 -3.15 -9.57
CA TYR A 89 -0.82 -2.61 -9.22
C TYR A 89 -0.09 -3.52 -8.23
N ASN A 90 -0.83 -4.09 -7.28
CA ASN A 90 -0.22 -4.95 -6.27
C ASN A 90 0.24 -6.29 -6.84
N TYR A 91 -0.26 -6.70 -7.98
CA TYR A 91 0.28 -7.86 -8.69
C TYR A 91 1.79 -7.67 -8.93
N TYR A 92 2.21 -6.44 -9.23
CA TYR A 92 3.63 -6.12 -9.43
C TYR A 92 4.34 -5.74 -8.14
N MET A 93 3.67 -4.95 -7.28
CA MET A 93 4.29 -4.43 -6.05
C MET A 93 4.49 -5.52 -5.00
N GLY A 94 3.52 -6.41 -4.83
CA GLY A 94 3.60 -7.49 -3.86
C GLY A 94 3.53 -7.05 -2.41
N ALA A 95 2.92 -5.91 -2.11
CA ALA A 95 2.74 -5.47 -0.74
C ALA A 95 1.81 -6.41 0.02
N TYR A 96 2.03 -6.56 1.32
CA TYR A 96 1.17 -7.39 2.17
C TYR A 96 -0.23 -6.82 2.29
N PHE A 97 -0.35 -5.50 2.29
CA PHE A 97 -1.62 -4.80 2.39
C PHE A 97 -1.76 -3.81 1.25
N ILE A 98 -2.99 -3.60 0.83
CA ILE A 98 -3.33 -2.54 -0.13
C ILE A 98 -4.41 -1.66 0.47
N ALA A 99 -4.53 -0.44 -0.01
CA ALA A 99 -5.55 0.47 0.49
C ALA A 99 -6.00 1.44 -0.58
N LEU A 100 -7.24 1.88 -0.41
CA LEU A 100 -7.85 2.95 -1.17
C LEU A 100 -8.28 4.03 -0.20
N ALA A 101 -7.97 5.28 -0.51
CA ALA A 101 -8.32 6.38 0.35
C ALA A 101 -8.86 7.57 -0.43
N ASN A 102 -9.87 8.23 0.14
CA ASN A 102 -10.24 9.58 -0.21
C ASN A 102 -10.31 10.40 1.09
N LEU A 103 -10.82 11.63 1.05
CA LEU A 103 -10.86 12.47 2.26
C LEU A 103 -11.77 11.92 3.37
N ASN A 104 -12.74 11.09 3.01
CA ASN A 104 -13.78 10.62 3.93
C ASN A 104 -13.70 9.14 4.27
N SER A 105 -12.96 8.36 3.48
CA SER A 105 -12.98 6.89 3.56
C SER A 105 -11.60 6.30 3.43
N PHE A 106 -11.40 5.18 4.10
CA PHE A 106 -10.19 4.37 3.96
C PHE A 106 -10.60 2.90 3.92
N LEU A 107 -10.21 2.20 2.85
CA LEU A 107 -10.43 0.76 2.72
C LEU A 107 -9.09 0.05 2.75
N LEU A 108 -8.93 -0.87 3.68
CA LEU A 108 -7.73 -1.68 3.83
C LEU A 108 -8.02 -3.10 3.32
N GLY A 109 -7.15 -3.61 2.46
CA GLY A 109 -7.32 -4.94 1.87
C GLY A 109 -6.08 -5.81 2.06
N TRP A 110 -6.30 -7.13 2.08
CA TRP A 110 -5.24 -8.13 2.16
C TRP A 110 -5.73 -9.45 1.57
N GLN A 111 -4.79 -10.33 1.23
CA GLN A 111 -5.10 -11.70 0.82
C GLN A 111 -4.77 -12.63 1.99
N GLU A 112 -5.72 -13.46 2.39
CA GLU A 112 -5.47 -14.44 3.46
C GLU A 112 -4.59 -15.59 2.97
N GLU A 113 -4.75 -15.95 1.71
CA GLU A 113 -3.94 -16.97 1.06
C GLU A 113 -3.27 -16.37 -0.16
N LYS A 114 -2.06 -16.85 -0.47
CA LYS A 114 -1.37 -16.46 -1.70
C LYS A 114 -2.27 -16.76 -2.89
N GLN A 115 -2.55 -15.76 -3.72
CA GLN A 115 -3.46 -15.81 -4.87
C GLN A 115 -4.94 -15.97 -4.50
N GLY A 116 -5.30 -15.83 -3.22
CA GLY A 116 -6.69 -15.83 -2.79
C GLY A 116 -7.39 -14.50 -3.07
N LEU A 117 -8.68 -14.46 -2.77
CA LEU A 117 -9.45 -13.23 -2.86
C LEU A 117 -9.01 -12.25 -1.79
N TYR A 118 -9.10 -10.96 -2.10
CA TYR A 118 -8.83 -9.92 -1.12
C TYR A 118 -9.98 -9.80 -0.13
N GLN A 119 -9.62 -9.66 1.14
CA GLN A 119 -10.54 -9.29 2.21
C GLN A 119 -10.40 -7.80 2.44
N TRP A 120 -11.49 -7.12 2.81
CA TRP A 120 -11.52 -5.68 2.97
C TRP A 120 -12.13 -5.28 4.29
N GLN A 121 -11.62 -4.19 4.88
CA GLN A 121 -12.24 -3.56 6.04
C GLN A 121 -12.17 -2.05 5.90
N GLU A 122 -13.12 -1.34 6.51
CA GLU A 122 -13.07 0.09 6.62
C GLU A 122 -12.11 0.50 7.74
N GLY A 123 -11.33 1.53 7.48
CA GLY A 123 -10.38 2.07 8.46
C GLY A 123 -9.01 1.44 8.39
N LEU A 124 -8.04 2.20 8.85
CA LEU A 124 -6.64 1.81 8.90
C LEU A 124 -6.29 1.38 10.33
N ILE A 125 -5.34 0.50 10.46
CA ILE A 125 -4.72 0.15 11.73
C ILE A 125 -3.29 0.70 11.77
N SER A 126 -2.65 0.68 12.94
CA SER A 126 -1.34 1.28 13.13
C SER A 126 -0.25 0.56 12.33
N TYR A 127 0.83 1.29 12.06
CA TYR A 127 2.01 0.73 11.42
C TYR A 127 2.52 -0.52 12.15
N ASN A 128 2.63 -0.43 13.48
CA ASN A 128 3.14 -1.55 14.28
C ASN A 128 2.24 -2.79 14.18
N GLU A 129 0.94 -2.59 14.13
CA GLU A 129 0.00 -3.70 13.96
C GLU A 129 0.12 -4.33 12.57
N LEU A 130 0.25 -3.52 11.52
CA LEU A 130 0.46 -4.01 10.16
C LEU A 130 1.76 -4.81 10.06
N VAL A 131 2.83 -4.31 10.65
CA VAL A 131 4.13 -5.02 10.67
C VAL A 131 4.00 -6.36 11.40
N ALA A 132 3.31 -6.37 12.53
CA ALA A 132 3.10 -7.60 13.30
C ALA A 132 2.33 -8.65 12.48
N PHE A 133 1.28 -8.25 11.79
CA PHE A 133 0.53 -9.15 10.90
C PHE A 133 1.39 -9.67 9.75
N ALA A 134 2.19 -8.80 9.13
CA ALA A 134 3.07 -9.21 8.04
C ALA A 134 4.12 -10.24 8.51
N LYS A 135 4.69 -10.04 9.68
CA LYS A 135 5.65 -10.99 10.27
C LYS A 135 4.99 -12.32 10.59
N LYS A 136 3.78 -12.29 11.10
CA LYS A 136 3.01 -13.50 11.41
C LYS A 136 2.68 -14.29 10.13
N TYR A 137 2.24 -13.59 9.08
CA TYR A 137 1.97 -14.18 7.78
C TYR A 137 3.22 -14.83 7.20
N ARG A 138 4.36 -14.16 7.26
CA ARG A 138 5.65 -14.69 6.82
C ARG A 138 5.98 -16.01 7.51
N LYS A 139 5.80 -16.08 8.82
CA LYS A 139 6.07 -17.31 9.60
C LYS A 139 5.16 -18.45 9.18
N SER A 140 3.90 -18.20 8.86
CA SER A 140 2.96 -19.23 8.45
C SER A 140 3.23 -19.77 7.04
N VAL A 141 3.88 -19.00 6.19
CA VAL A 141 4.20 -19.37 4.80
C VAL A 141 5.52 -20.14 4.70
N VAL A 142 6.40 -20.00 5.68
CA VAL A 142 7.75 -20.57 5.67
C VAL A 142 7.81 -21.99 6.19
N VAL A 143 6.74 -22.50 6.71
CA VAL A 143 6.71 -23.89 7.22
C VAL A 143 6.72 -24.94 6.05
#